data_401dd2aad5f4282e75df3dc5a9ce0ea6
#
_entry.id   401dd2aad5f4282e75df3dc5a9ce0ea6
#
_cell.length_a   1.000
_cell.length_b   1.000
_cell.length_c   1.000
_cell.angle_alpha   90.00
_cell.angle_beta   90.00
_cell.angle_gamma   90.00
#
_symmetry.space_group_name_H-M   'P 1'
#
loop_
_entity.id
_entity.type
_entity.pdbx_description
1 polymer ?
#
loop_
_entity_poly.entity_id
_entity_poly.type
_entity_poly.pdbx_seq_one_letter_code
_entity_poly.pdbx_strand_id
1 'polypeptide(L)'
;RGAPTHLGGVGYDSGGGPCSAGIAYLCLPNRIRLKLIKRDPFGTPLLLKRLVIFTFGMAVWYRLNKVNKTEVHGVEHLAGLPDRNVLFVSNHQTYFMDGSAMYLVFNHVYWGMPGKTHAWWRMGFPKTNLFFVAAKETMKAGLLPRLLALAGSISIKRTWRAAGKTVDRGVDPRDIENIRKAIQYGWVITFPQGTTKPFAPGRRGTAHIIKDTQPIVVPVVIDGFRQAFDKKGLYLRKRNTTLSLTFKKPLELHPDEDAQALLDRIMDAIEQSPAHRPKNQIAE
;
A
#
# COMPACT_ATOMS: atom_id res chain seq x y z
N ARG A 1 -9.63 15.88 71.87
CA ARG A 1 -9.72 14.50 72.49
C ARG A 1 -9.74 13.55 71.31
N GLY A 2 -8.82 12.68 70.94
CA GLY A 2 -7.81 11.95 71.59
C GLY A 2 -7.33 11.00 70.48
N ALA A 3 -6.06 10.97 70.15
CA ALA A 3 -5.45 9.85 69.43
C ALA A 3 -5.36 8.62 70.33
N PRO A 4 -5.08 7.41 69.82
CA PRO A 4 -3.69 7.00 69.62
C PRO A 4 -3.42 6.08 68.40
N THR A 5 -2.26 6.24 67.80
CA THR A 5 -1.14 5.36 67.42
C THR A 5 -1.32 3.84 67.60
N HIS A 6 -1.01 3.10 66.51
CA HIS A 6 -0.27 1.83 66.63
C HIS A 6 0.63 1.58 65.43
N LEU A 7 1.90 1.38 65.73
CA LEU A 7 3.00 0.87 64.95
C LEU A 7 2.95 -0.65 64.87
N GLY A 8 3.51 -1.22 63.82
CA GLY A 8 3.86 -2.64 63.69
C GLY A 8 3.81 -3.04 62.22
N GLY A 9 4.80 -3.58 61.59
CA GLY A 9 6.02 -4.21 61.90
C GLY A 9 6.63 -4.68 60.57
N VAL A 10 7.90 -4.44 60.39
CA VAL A 10 8.71 -4.86 59.25
C VAL A 10 8.95 -6.35 59.34
N GLY A 11 8.60 -7.09 58.27
CA GLY A 11 9.00 -8.47 58.08
C GLY A 11 10.00 -8.60 56.93
N TYR A 12 11.27 -8.66 57.29
CA TYR A 12 12.33 -9.14 56.38
C TYR A 12 12.28 -10.66 56.34
N ASP A 13 12.13 -11.24 55.14
CA ASP A 13 12.42 -12.65 54.95
C ASP A 13 13.62 -12.80 54.02
N SER A 14 14.72 -13.22 54.60
CA SER A 14 16.00 -13.49 54.02
C SER A 14 16.07 -14.98 53.64
N GLY A 15 15.96 -15.31 52.34
CA GLY A 15 16.20 -16.65 51.81
C GLY A 15 17.29 -16.62 50.74
N GLY A 16 18.54 -16.54 51.16
CA GLY A 16 19.71 -16.69 50.28
C GLY A 16 20.01 -18.16 50.01
N GLY A 17 19.93 -18.60 48.77
CA GLY A 17 20.52 -19.83 48.27
C GLY A 17 21.68 -19.51 47.31
N PRO A 18 22.76 -20.29 47.23
CA PRO A 18 23.99 -19.94 46.54
C PRO A 18 23.84 -20.07 45.01
N CYS A 19 24.11 -18.99 44.29
CA CYS A 19 24.29 -19.00 42.83
C CYS A 19 25.61 -19.66 42.49
N SER A 20 25.58 -20.85 41.89
CA SER A 20 26.68 -21.48 41.20
C SER A 20 27.04 -20.68 39.93
N ALA A 21 28.35 -20.41 39.78
CA ALA A 21 28.91 -19.73 38.62
C ALA A 21 28.64 -20.50 37.31
N GLY A 22 27.95 -19.90 36.37
CA GLY A 22 27.73 -20.46 35.03
C GLY A 22 26.89 -19.52 34.20
N ILE A 23 27.53 -18.75 33.34
CA ILE A 23 27.00 -18.03 32.19
C ILE A 23 25.82 -17.10 32.51
N ALA A 24 26.11 -15.81 32.62
CA ALA A 24 25.12 -14.75 32.73
C ALA A 24 24.27 -14.68 31.47
N TYR A 25 23.19 -15.44 31.44
CA TYR A 25 22.06 -15.15 30.56
C TYR A 25 21.42 -13.85 31.06
N LEU A 26 21.60 -12.77 30.27
CA LEU A 26 20.84 -11.54 30.48
C LEU A 26 19.35 -11.88 30.31
N CYS A 27 18.67 -12.21 31.39
CA CYS A 27 17.24 -12.26 31.46
C CYS A 27 16.70 -10.82 31.37
N LEU A 28 16.64 -10.29 30.14
CA LEU A 28 15.86 -9.09 29.88
C LEU A 28 14.38 -9.44 30.05
N PRO A 29 13.66 -8.70 30.89
CA PRO A 29 12.22 -8.96 31.10
C PRO A 29 11.47 -8.91 29.78
N ASN A 30 10.63 -9.89 29.53
CA ASN A 30 9.86 -10.09 28.27
C ASN A 30 9.10 -8.83 27.79
N ARG A 31 8.85 -7.86 28.67
CA ARG A 31 8.23 -6.57 28.34
C ARG A 31 9.15 -5.58 27.61
N ILE A 32 10.47 -5.71 27.70
CA ILE A 32 11.45 -4.83 27.04
C ILE A 32 11.69 -5.29 25.59
N ARG A 33 11.60 -6.59 25.29
CA ARG A 33 11.75 -7.12 23.93
C ARG A 33 10.68 -6.62 22.95
N LEU A 34 9.49 -6.31 23.40
CA LEU A 34 8.37 -5.89 22.55
C LEU A 34 8.41 -4.42 22.12
N LYS A 35 9.19 -3.55 22.78
CA LYS A 35 9.28 -2.11 22.44
C LYS A 35 10.35 -1.77 21.40
N LEU A 36 11.32 -2.65 21.15
CA LEU A 36 12.46 -2.38 20.26
C LEU A 36 12.15 -2.56 18.78
N ILE A 37 11.15 -3.34 18.39
CA ILE A 37 10.77 -3.54 17.00
C ILE A 37 9.47 -2.82 16.73
N LYS A 38 9.54 -1.61 16.16
CA LYS A 38 8.36 -0.90 15.65
C LYS A 38 7.71 -1.74 14.54
N ARG A 39 6.40 -1.94 14.64
CA ARG A 39 5.59 -2.67 13.65
C ARG A 39 4.55 -1.74 13.05
N ASP A 40 4.13 -2.04 11.82
CA ASP A 40 2.98 -1.40 11.22
C ASP A 40 1.67 -1.94 11.85
N PRO A 41 0.50 -1.34 11.53
CA PRO A 41 -0.79 -1.77 12.11
C PRO A 41 -1.17 -3.24 11.82
N PHE A 42 -0.51 -3.87 10.86
CA PHE A 42 -0.75 -5.26 10.45
C PHE A 42 0.30 -6.23 11.02
N GLY A 43 1.17 -5.74 11.91
CA GLY A 43 2.17 -6.54 12.60
C GLY A 43 3.50 -6.72 11.87
N THR A 44 3.67 -6.12 10.66
CA THR A 44 4.93 -6.19 9.91
C THR A 44 6.01 -5.34 10.57
N PRO A 45 7.19 -5.89 10.89
CA PRO A 45 8.31 -5.11 11.42
C PRO A 45 8.73 -4.02 10.42
N LEU A 46 8.80 -2.76 10.87
CA LEU A 46 9.13 -1.64 9.98
C LEU A 46 10.51 -1.76 9.34
N LEU A 47 11.47 -2.36 10.04
CA LEU A 47 12.81 -2.61 9.49
C LEU A 47 12.73 -3.58 8.30
N LEU A 48 11.99 -4.67 8.43
CA LEU A 48 11.78 -5.63 7.34
C LEU A 48 11.05 -4.97 6.16
N LYS A 49 10.01 -4.19 6.44
CA LYS A 49 9.29 -3.43 5.42
C LYS A 49 10.22 -2.46 4.67
N ARG A 50 11.09 -1.73 5.38
CA ARG A 50 12.11 -0.85 4.78
C ARG A 50 13.07 -1.61 3.89
N LEU A 51 13.59 -2.75 4.37
CA LEU A 51 14.51 -3.58 3.59
C LEU A 51 13.87 -4.06 2.28
N VAL A 52 12.63 -4.53 2.34
CA VAL A 52 11.87 -4.96 1.16
C VAL A 52 11.66 -3.79 0.19
N ILE A 53 11.19 -2.64 0.67
CA ILE A 53 10.99 -1.45 -0.17
C ILE A 53 12.32 -0.99 -0.79
N PHE A 54 13.42 -1.02 -0.05
CA PHE A 54 14.73 -0.65 -0.56
C PHE A 54 15.20 -1.60 -1.67
N THR A 55 15.25 -2.90 -1.40
CA THR A 55 15.80 -3.88 -2.35
C THR A 55 14.99 -3.94 -3.66
N PHE A 56 13.66 -4.02 -3.54
CA PHE A 56 12.79 -4.01 -4.71
C PHE A 56 12.73 -2.62 -5.37
N GLY A 57 12.74 -1.55 -4.57
CA GLY A 57 12.76 -0.19 -5.07
C GLY A 57 13.98 0.11 -5.93
N MET A 58 15.16 -0.42 -5.58
CA MET A 58 16.37 -0.30 -6.40
C MET A 58 16.21 -0.97 -7.77
N ALA A 59 15.67 -2.20 -7.80
CA ALA A 59 15.43 -2.91 -9.05
C ALA A 59 14.37 -2.19 -9.93
N VAL A 60 13.31 -1.68 -9.29
CA VAL A 60 12.27 -0.89 -9.95
C VAL A 60 12.85 0.41 -10.50
N TRP A 61 13.60 1.16 -9.68
CA TRP A 61 14.24 2.40 -10.10
C TRP A 61 15.11 2.21 -11.34
N TYR A 62 15.96 1.17 -11.37
CA TYR A 62 16.80 0.86 -12.51
C TYR A 62 15.98 0.60 -13.77
N ARG A 63 14.92 -0.21 -13.67
CA ARG A 63 14.05 -0.55 -14.81
C ARG A 63 13.27 0.66 -15.34
N LEU A 64 12.82 1.54 -14.46
CA LEU A 64 12.04 2.70 -14.81
C LEU A 64 12.90 3.84 -15.39
N ASN A 65 14.10 4.06 -14.85
CA ASN A 65 14.89 5.26 -15.18
C ASN A 65 16.14 4.99 -16.04
N LYS A 66 16.67 3.75 -16.06
CA LYS A 66 17.85 3.38 -16.85
C LYS A 66 17.50 2.55 -18.08
N VAL A 67 16.49 1.69 -17.98
CA VAL A 67 16.07 0.81 -19.07
C VAL A 67 14.94 1.44 -19.88
N ASN A 68 14.10 2.24 -19.25
CA ASN A 68 12.98 2.97 -19.85
C ASN A 68 13.09 4.46 -19.51
N LYS A 69 12.20 5.27 -20.05
CA LYS A 69 12.06 6.68 -19.73
C LYS A 69 10.77 6.88 -18.94
N THR A 70 10.87 7.32 -17.67
CA THR A 70 9.70 7.57 -16.84
C THR A 70 9.41 9.06 -16.78
N GLU A 71 8.18 9.42 -17.10
CA GLU A 71 7.63 10.75 -17.00
C GLU A 71 6.59 10.78 -15.89
N VAL A 72 6.69 11.75 -14.99
CA VAL A 72 5.76 11.88 -13.86
C VAL A 72 5.13 13.27 -13.94
N HIS A 73 3.81 13.31 -13.99
CA HIS A 73 3.03 14.54 -14.13
C HIS A 73 2.09 14.71 -12.93
N GLY A 74 1.76 15.96 -12.60
CA GLY A 74 0.81 16.26 -11.53
C GLY A 74 1.33 15.99 -10.11
N VAL A 75 2.65 15.93 -9.92
CA VAL A 75 3.25 15.71 -8.59
C VAL A 75 2.95 16.84 -7.61
N GLU A 76 2.62 18.03 -8.10
CA GLU A 76 2.14 19.16 -7.32
C GLU A 76 0.86 18.84 -6.54
N HIS A 77 0.02 17.95 -7.05
CA HIS A 77 -1.20 17.49 -6.36
C HIS A 77 -0.90 16.56 -5.17
N LEU A 78 0.35 16.08 -5.04
CA LEU A 78 0.81 15.30 -3.90
C LEU A 78 1.41 16.19 -2.81
N ALA A 79 1.82 17.42 -3.17
CA ALA A 79 2.35 18.37 -2.21
C ALA A 79 1.24 18.83 -1.25
N GLY A 80 1.54 18.79 0.05
CA GLY A 80 0.56 19.20 1.08
C GLY A 80 -0.48 18.15 1.44
N LEU A 81 -0.48 16.96 0.80
CA LEU A 81 -1.34 15.87 1.25
C LEU A 81 -0.95 15.44 2.67
N PRO A 82 -1.93 15.14 3.53
CA PRO A 82 -1.67 14.64 4.86
C PRO A 82 -0.94 13.29 4.81
N ASP A 83 -0.21 12.96 5.87
CA ASP A 83 0.57 11.72 5.95
C ASP A 83 -0.29 10.44 6.01
N ARG A 84 -1.60 10.59 6.18
CA ARG A 84 -2.61 9.52 6.27
C ARG A 84 -3.93 9.99 5.65
N ASN A 85 -4.88 9.08 5.53
CA ASN A 85 -6.22 9.32 4.99
C ASN A 85 -6.21 9.73 3.50
N VAL A 86 -5.32 9.12 2.71
CA VAL A 86 -5.23 9.33 1.27
C VAL A 86 -5.40 7.99 0.55
N LEU A 87 -6.30 7.98 -0.43
CA LEU A 87 -6.57 6.82 -1.28
C LEU A 87 -6.25 7.16 -2.74
N PHE A 88 -5.25 6.48 -3.30
CA PHE A 88 -4.91 6.57 -4.71
C PHE A 88 -5.72 5.54 -5.49
N VAL A 89 -6.50 5.99 -6.45
CA VAL A 89 -7.28 5.15 -7.37
C VAL A 89 -6.64 5.19 -8.74
N SER A 90 -6.33 4.01 -9.34
CA SER A 90 -5.59 3.96 -10.61
C SER A 90 -6.13 2.90 -11.55
N ASN A 91 -5.94 3.10 -12.86
CA ASN A 91 -5.98 2.04 -13.83
C ASN A 91 -4.83 1.04 -13.58
N HIS A 92 -4.92 -0.16 -14.14
CA HIS A 92 -3.98 -1.25 -13.84
C HIS A 92 -3.46 -1.89 -15.12
N GLN A 93 -2.16 -1.81 -15.33
CA GLN A 93 -1.52 -2.35 -16.53
C GLN A 93 -0.71 -3.62 -16.23
N THR A 94 -0.06 -3.68 -15.05
CA THR A 94 0.76 -4.83 -14.63
C THR A 94 0.56 -5.13 -13.15
N TYR A 95 0.69 -6.40 -12.72
CA TYR A 95 0.36 -6.77 -11.32
C TYR A 95 1.25 -6.12 -10.26
N PHE A 96 2.54 -5.89 -10.54
CA PHE A 96 3.48 -5.41 -9.53
C PHE A 96 4.14 -4.08 -9.88
N MET A 97 4.45 -3.84 -11.17
CA MET A 97 5.24 -2.66 -11.54
C MET A 97 4.49 -1.35 -11.31
N ASP A 98 3.17 -1.33 -11.55
CA ASP A 98 2.33 -0.13 -11.38
C ASP A 98 2.40 0.41 -9.94
N GLY A 99 2.08 -0.43 -8.96
CA GLY A 99 2.17 -0.06 -7.55
C GLY A 99 3.59 0.28 -7.12
N SER A 100 4.58 -0.46 -7.62
CA SER A 100 6.00 -0.21 -7.31
C SER A 100 6.49 1.13 -7.85
N ALA A 101 6.03 1.54 -9.04
CA ALA A 101 6.32 2.85 -9.60
C ALA A 101 5.71 3.98 -8.77
N MET A 102 4.47 3.83 -8.31
CA MET A 102 3.86 4.78 -7.37
C MET A 102 4.65 4.87 -6.06
N TYR A 103 5.10 3.75 -5.50
CA TYR A 103 5.94 3.73 -4.30
C TYR A 103 7.23 4.54 -4.50
N LEU A 104 7.85 4.44 -5.67
CA LEU A 104 9.03 5.22 -6.01
C LEU A 104 8.71 6.73 -5.98
N VAL A 105 7.64 7.16 -6.65
CA VAL A 105 7.21 8.57 -6.67
C VAL A 105 6.86 9.06 -5.26
N PHE A 106 6.09 8.29 -4.48
CA PHE A 106 5.72 8.67 -3.11
C PHE A 106 6.92 8.84 -2.20
N ASN A 107 7.97 8.02 -2.37
CA ASN A 107 9.21 8.20 -1.62
C ASN A 107 9.95 9.49 -2.01
N HIS A 108 9.94 9.89 -3.28
CA HIS A 108 10.55 11.15 -3.71
C HIS A 108 9.76 12.36 -3.18
N VAL A 109 8.44 12.30 -3.21
CA VAL A 109 7.58 13.33 -2.61
C VAL A 109 7.81 13.44 -1.10
N TYR A 110 7.88 12.30 -0.39
CA TYR A 110 8.16 12.25 1.05
C TYR A 110 9.47 12.95 1.42
N TRP A 111 10.47 12.89 0.55
CA TRP A 111 11.76 13.57 0.74
C TRP A 111 11.81 15.00 0.17
N GLY A 112 10.67 15.58 -0.22
CA GLY A 112 10.59 16.94 -0.75
C GLY A 112 11.25 17.11 -2.13
N MET A 113 11.33 16.03 -2.91
CA MET A 113 11.93 16.03 -4.25
C MET A 113 10.93 15.53 -5.31
N PRO A 114 9.76 16.16 -5.44
CA PRO A 114 8.77 15.76 -6.44
C PRO A 114 9.38 15.89 -7.85
N GLY A 115 9.09 14.89 -8.71
CA GLY A 115 9.58 14.87 -10.09
C GLY A 115 11.05 14.43 -10.29
N LYS A 116 11.84 14.28 -9.23
CA LYS A 116 13.23 13.82 -9.32
C LYS A 116 13.36 12.34 -8.99
N THR A 117 13.15 11.45 -9.96
CA THR A 117 13.25 10.01 -9.75
C THR A 117 14.69 9.48 -9.66
N HIS A 118 15.71 10.36 -9.72
CA HIS A 118 17.12 9.95 -9.75
C HIS A 118 17.78 9.74 -8.38
N ALA A 119 17.14 10.14 -7.30
CA ALA A 119 17.70 10.07 -5.95
C ALA A 119 17.51 8.70 -5.29
N TRP A 120 18.01 7.63 -5.92
CA TRP A 120 17.83 6.24 -5.49
C TRP A 120 18.27 5.96 -4.05
N TRP A 121 19.30 6.65 -3.52
CA TRP A 121 19.78 6.48 -2.14
C TRP A 121 18.73 6.80 -1.07
N ARG A 122 17.73 7.63 -1.40
CA ARG A 122 16.64 7.96 -0.50
C ARG A 122 15.71 6.78 -0.23
N MET A 123 15.75 5.76 -1.09
CA MET A 123 15.05 4.50 -0.85
C MET A 123 15.54 3.75 0.39
N GLY A 124 16.73 4.10 0.94
CA GLY A 124 17.21 3.57 2.21
C GLY A 124 16.36 3.96 3.42
N PHE A 125 15.62 5.08 3.33
CA PHE A 125 14.69 5.55 4.35
C PHE A 125 13.31 5.80 3.77
N PRO A 126 12.62 4.75 3.30
CA PRO A 126 11.36 4.90 2.60
C PRO A 126 10.23 5.32 3.54
N LYS A 127 9.21 5.96 2.94
CA LYS A 127 7.90 6.15 3.59
C LYS A 127 7.30 4.77 3.88
N THR A 128 7.07 4.44 5.13
CA THR A 128 6.64 3.10 5.55
C THR A 128 5.13 2.97 5.75
N ASN A 129 4.40 4.08 5.85
CA ASN A 129 2.94 4.10 5.94
C ASN A 129 2.29 4.12 4.54
N LEU A 130 2.82 3.29 3.64
CA LEU A 130 2.28 3.02 2.32
C LEU A 130 1.69 1.62 2.28
N PHE A 131 0.51 1.49 1.66
CA PHE A 131 -0.21 0.25 1.52
C PHE A 131 -0.80 0.12 0.12
N PHE A 132 -1.10 -1.11 -0.29
CA PHE A 132 -1.81 -1.38 -1.54
C PHE A 132 -2.79 -2.54 -1.35
N VAL A 133 -3.94 -2.42 -2.00
CA VAL A 133 -4.97 -3.46 -1.98
C VAL A 133 -4.63 -4.49 -3.06
N ALA A 134 -4.52 -5.75 -2.65
CA ALA A 134 -4.19 -6.85 -3.55
C ALA A 134 -5.05 -8.08 -3.31
N ALA A 135 -5.26 -8.89 -4.33
CA ALA A 135 -5.95 -10.18 -4.18
C ALA A 135 -5.08 -11.17 -3.40
N LYS A 136 -5.66 -11.85 -2.42
CA LYS A 136 -4.98 -12.84 -1.57
C LYS A 136 -4.33 -13.95 -2.38
N GLU A 137 -4.97 -14.39 -3.46
CA GLU A 137 -4.44 -15.41 -4.36
C GLU A 137 -3.17 -14.93 -5.07
N THR A 138 -3.12 -13.66 -5.49
CA THR A 138 -1.96 -13.07 -6.16
C THR A 138 -0.75 -13.01 -5.21
N MET A 139 -0.98 -12.62 -3.95
CA MET A 139 0.09 -12.51 -2.95
C MET A 139 0.60 -13.90 -2.48
N LYS A 140 -0.17 -14.96 -2.65
CA LYS A 140 0.22 -16.33 -2.31
C LYS A 140 0.85 -17.11 -3.47
N ALA A 141 0.85 -16.57 -4.67
CA ALA A 141 1.23 -17.27 -5.90
C ALA A 141 2.74 -17.60 -6.04
N GLY A 142 3.57 -17.34 -5.02
CA GLY A 142 5.00 -17.66 -5.02
C GLY A 142 5.78 -16.88 -3.98
N LEU A 143 7.10 -17.09 -3.93
CA LEU A 143 7.97 -16.44 -2.96
C LEU A 143 8.04 -14.92 -3.17
N LEU A 144 8.25 -14.48 -4.41
CA LEU A 144 8.37 -13.05 -4.73
C LEU A 144 7.11 -12.25 -4.38
N PRO A 145 5.87 -12.66 -4.75
CA PRO A 145 4.66 -11.99 -4.28
C PRO A 145 4.53 -11.94 -2.75
N ARG A 146 4.95 -12.99 -2.03
CA ARG A 146 4.93 -13.01 -0.56
C ARG A 146 5.89 -12.00 0.04
N LEU A 147 7.09 -11.85 -0.53
CA LEU A 147 8.04 -10.83 -0.11
C LEU A 147 7.50 -9.43 -0.41
N LEU A 148 6.95 -9.21 -1.60
CA LEU A 148 6.33 -7.92 -1.97
C LEU A 148 5.13 -7.57 -1.06
N ALA A 149 4.41 -8.57 -0.55
CA ALA A 149 3.33 -8.34 0.40
C ALA A 149 3.81 -7.64 1.69
N LEU A 150 5.06 -7.89 2.12
CA LEU A 150 5.66 -7.24 3.27
C LEU A 150 5.87 -5.72 3.08
N ALA A 151 5.85 -5.23 1.84
CA ALA A 151 5.90 -3.79 1.56
C ALA A 151 4.60 -3.05 1.94
N GLY A 152 3.54 -3.75 2.35
CA GLY A 152 2.28 -3.16 2.82
C GLY A 152 1.05 -3.65 2.05
N SER A 153 0.99 -4.93 1.69
CA SER A 153 -0.20 -5.50 1.06
C SER A 153 -1.36 -5.65 2.04
N ILE A 154 -2.52 -5.12 1.66
CA ILE A 154 -3.81 -5.44 2.24
C ILE A 154 -4.44 -6.49 1.36
N SER A 155 -4.37 -7.74 1.81
CA SER A 155 -4.83 -8.88 1.03
C SER A 155 -6.33 -9.08 1.19
N ILE A 156 -7.10 -8.93 0.11
CA ILE A 156 -8.54 -9.13 0.07
C ILE A 156 -8.92 -10.41 -0.69
N LYS A 157 -10.03 -11.02 -0.31
CA LYS A 157 -10.65 -12.10 -1.07
C LYS A 157 -11.50 -11.49 -2.20
N ARG A 158 -11.26 -11.91 -3.44
CA ARG A 158 -12.11 -11.49 -4.56
C ARG A 158 -13.50 -12.10 -4.42
N THR A 159 -14.54 -11.29 -4.60
CA THR A 159 -15.94 -11.74 -4.55
C THR A 159 -16.40 -12.36 -5.86
N TRP A 160 -15.76 -12.04 -6.98
CA TRP A 160 -16.21 -12.42 -8.34
C TRP A 160 -15.30 -13.46 -9.03
N ARG A 161 -14.08 -13.73 -8.53
CA ARG A 161 -13.14 -14.67 -9.15
C ARG A 161 -12.23 -15.31 -8.12
N ALA A 162 -12.16 -16.63 -8.13
CA ALA A 162 -11.21 -17.42 -7.34
C ALA A 162 -10.53 -18.46 -8.22
N ALA A 163 -9.20 -18.55 -8.18
CA ALA A 163 -8.40 -19.52 -8.92
C ALA A 163 -8.75 -19.61 -10.43
N GLY A 164 -9.10 -18.47 -11.05
CA GLY A 164 -9.48 -18.43 -12.47
C GLY A 164 -10.96 -18.67 -12.76
N LYS A 165 -11.74 -19.16 -11.80
CA LYS A 165 -13.19 -19.42 -11.94
C LYS A 165 -14.01 -18.23 -11.45
N THR A 166 -15.18 -17.99 -12.10
CA THR A 166 -16.17 -17.03 -11.59
C THR A 166 -16.74 -17.57 -10.30
N VAL A 167 -16.84 -16.74 -9.28
CA VAL A 167 -17.45 -17.06 -7.99
C VAL A 167 -18.34 -15.90 -7.59
N ASP A 168 -19.40 -16.20 -6.87
CA ASP A 168 -20.22 -15.20 -6.17
C ASP A 168 -20.03 -15.43 -4.68
N ARG A 169 -19.35 -14.50 -4.01
CA ARG A 169 -19.07 -14.55 -2.57
C ARG A 169 -19.36 -13.19 -1.96
N GLY A 170 -19.91 -13.21 -0.78
CA GLY A 170 -20.04 -12.00 0.04
C GLY A 170 -18.67 -11.38 0.36
N VAL A 171 -18.65 -10.09 0.58
CA VAL A 171 -17.45 -9.35 1.03
C VAL A 171 -17.12 -9.78 2.46
N ASP A 172 -15.86 -10.12 2.73
CA ASP A 172 -15.42 -10.42 4.09
C ASP A 172 -15.30 -9.09 4.88
N PRO A 173 -16.07 -8.90 5.98
CA PRO A 173 -16.01 -7.67 6.78
C PRO A 173 -14.59 -7.35 7.28
N ARG A 174 -13.76 -8.37 7.49
CA ARG A 174 -12.35 -8.19 7.91
C ARG A 174 -11.51 -7.52 6.83
N ASP A 175 -11.81 -7.79 5.55
CA ASP A 175 -11.09 -7.17 4.43
C ASP A 175 -11.42 -5.67 4.38
N ILE A 176 -12.67 -5.28 4.61
CA ILE A 176 -13.11 -3.87 4.69
C ILE A 176 -12.42 -3.18 5.86
N GLU A 177 -12.43 -3.79 7.04
CA GLU A 177 -11.81 -3.23 8.25
C GLU A 177 -10.30 -3.04 8.09
N ASN A 178 -9.62 -3.97 7.43
CA ASN A 178 -8.20 -3.84 7.12
C ASN A 178 -7.91 -2.66 6.17
N ILE A 179 -8.77 -2.44 5.16
CA ILE A 179 -8.61 -1.29 4.26
C ILE A 179 -8.85 0.02 5.00
N ARG A 180 -9.92 0.09 5.83
CA ARG A 180 -10.21 1.25 6.70
C ARG A 180 -9.02 1.59 7.60
N LYS A 181 -8.50 0.60 8.30
CA LYS A 181 -7.33 0.74 9.17
C LYS A 181 -6.09 1.25 8.42
N ALA A 182 -5.87 0.77 7.20
CA ALA A 182 -4.75 1.22 6.38
C ALA A 182 -4.90 2.68 5.93
N ILE A 183 -6.11 3.09 5.51
CA ILE A 183 -6.41 4.47 5.13
C ILE A 183 -6.18 5.41 6.32
N GLN A 184 -6.66 5.04 7.51
CA GLN A 184 -6.46 5.81 8.72
C GLN A 184 -4.98 5.92 9.14
N TYR A 185 -4.15 4.97 8.75
CA TYR A 185 -2.73 4.94 9.11
C TYR A 185 -1.81 5.55 8.07
N GLY A 186 -2.17 5.55 6.80
CA GLY A 186 -1.27 6.00 5.73
C GLY A 186 -1.93 6.25 4.39
N TRP A 187 -1.14 6.12 3.35
CA TRP A 187 -1.53 6.20 1.95
C TRP A 187 -1.83 4.81 1.40
N VAL A 188 -2.95 4.67 0.72
CA VAL A 188 -3.40 3.38 0.17
C VAL A 188 -3.55 3.47 -1.33
N ILE A 189 -3.04 2.49 -2.07
CA ILE A 189 -3.25 2.34 -3.52
C ILE A 189 -4.33 1.29 -3.73
N THR A 190 -5.29 1.59 -4.58
CA THR A 190 -6.30 0.64 -5.05
C THR A 190 -6.51 0.73 -6.55
N PHE A 191 -6.90 -0.40 -7.14
CA PHE A 191 -7.21 -0.54 -8.56
C PHE A 191 -8.69 -0.91 -8.69
N PRO A 192 -9.60 0.05 -8.98
CA PRO A 192 -11.05 -0.17 -8.94
C PRO A 192 -11.54 -1.28 -9.86
N GLN A 193 -10.86 -1.54 -10.97
CA GLN A 193 -11.22 -2.61 -11.90
C GLN A 193 -10.90 -4.01 -11.36
N GLY A 194 -9.90 -4.15 -10.44
CA GLY A 194 -9.43 -5.42 -9.90
C GLY A 194 -8.82 -6.36 -10.96
N THR A 195 -8.46 -5.83 -12.11
CA THR A 195 -7.87 -6.55 -13.24
C THR A 195 -6.97 -5.63 -14.06
N THR A 196 -6.03 -6.21 -14.81
CA THR A 196 -5.19 -5.49 -15.77
C THR A 196 -5.81 -5.39 -17.17
N LYS A 197 -7.05 -5.89 -17.38
CA LYS A 197 -7.76 -5.74 -18.65
C LYS A 197 -8.20 -4.28 -18.79
N PRO A 198 -7.85 -3.59 -19.89
CA PRO A 198 -8.29 -2.20 -20.11
C PRO A 198 -9.80 -2.12 -20.22
N PHE A 199 -10.35 -1.01 -19.81
CA PHE A 199 -11.79 -0.70 -19.88
C PHE A 199 -12.71 -1.77 -19.27
N ALA A 200 -12.17 -2.60 -18.37
CA ALA A 200 -13.00 -3.49 -17.57
C ALA A 200 -13.85 -2.66 -16.60
N PRO A 201 -15.09 -3.07 -16.32
CA PRO A 201 -15.96 -2.33 -15.40
C PRO A 201 -15.33 -2.21 -14.01
N GLY A 202 -15.51 -1.06 -13.39
CA GLY A 202 -15.10 -0.80 -12.00
C GLY A 202 -15.93 -1.64 -11.01
N ARG A 203 -15.41 -1.80 -9.81
CA ARG A 203 -16.04 -2.57 -8.72
C ARG A 203 -16.57 -1.62 -7.65
N ARG A 204 -17.85 -1.73 -7.32
CA ARG A 204 -18.55 -0.88 -6.33
C ARG A 204 -17.87 -0.87 -4.96
N GLY A 205 -17.09 -1.92 -4.60
CA GLY A 205 -16.38 -2.00 -3.35
C GLY A 205 -15.46 -0.80 -3.09
N THR A 206 -14.83 -0.25 -4.12
CA THR A 206 -13.99 0.97 -3.98
C THR A 206 -14.85 2.18 -3.60
N ALA A 207 -15.99 2.39 -4.25
CA ALA A 207 -16.89 3.49 -3.93
C ALA A 207 -17.48 3.37 -2.51
N HIS A 208 -17.86 2.17 -2.10
CA HIS A 208 -18.35 1.93 -0.73
C HIS A 208 -17.28 2.26 0.33
N ILE A 209 -16.03 1.85 0.11
CA ILE A 209 -14.93 2.18 1.02
C ILE A 209 -14.71 3.69 1.09
N ILE A 210 -14.76 4.39 -0.04
CA ILE A 210 -14.61 5.85 -0.09
C ILE A 210 -15.74 6.54 0.69
N LYS A 211 -16.99 6.12 0.48
CA LYS A 211 -18.14 6.67 1.21
C LYS A 211 -18.05 6.43 2.72
N ASP A 212 -17.54 5.29 3.12
CA ASP A 212 -17.40 4.90 4.52
C ASP A 212 -16.23 5.60 5.22
N THR A 213 -15.09 5.79 4.54
CA THR A 213 -13.86 6.31 5.17
C THR A 213 -13.57 7.78 4.85
N GLN A 214 -14.27 8.37 3.87
CA GLN A 214 -14.10 9.76 3.42
C GLN A 214 -12.63 10.18 3.27
N PRO A 215 -11.80 9.45 2.51
CA PRO A 215 -10.40 9.78 2.32
C PRO A 215 -10.26 10.90 1.28
N ILE A 216 -9.08 11.51 1.22
CA ILE A 216 -8.68 12.29 0.04
C ILE A 216 -8.43 11.31 -1.10
N VAL A 217 -9.24 11.35 -2.16
CA VAL A 217 -9.16 10.44 -3.31
C VAL A 217 -8.35 11.10 -4.42
N VAL A 218 -7.21 10.51 -4.77
CA VAL A 218 -6.31 11.00 -5.82
C VAL A 218 -6.34 10.03 -7.00
N PRO A 219 -6.89 10.42 -8.16
CA PRO A 219 -6.82 9.60 -9.36
C PRO A 219 -5.41 9.59 -9.94
N VAL A 220 -4.98 8.40 -10.42
CA VAL A 220 -3.68 8.22 -11.08
C VAL A 220 -3.89 7.49 -12.39
N VAL A 221 -3.35 8.04 -13.47
CA VAL A 221 -3.33 7.40 -14.78
C VAL A 221 -1.94 6.86 -15.04
N ILE A 222 -1.85 5.59 -15.39
CA ILE A 222 -0.61 4.89 -15.73
C ILE A 222 -0.66 4.48 -17.19
N ASP A 223 0.40 4.77 -17.94
CA ASP A 223 0.53 4.31 -19.32
C ASP A 223 1.96 3.85 -19.69
N GLY A 224 2.07 3.05 -20.76
CA GLY A 224 3.31 2.47 -21.26
C GLY A 224 3.76 1.18 -20.57
N PHE A 225 3.28 0.88 -19.38
CA PHE A 225 3.75 -0.28 -18.58
C PHE A 225 3.44 -1.62 -19.24
N ARG A 226 2.29 -1.73 -19.89
CA ARG A 226 1.90 -2.96 -20.63
C ARG A 226 2.79 -3.22 -21.84
N GLN A 227 3.34 -2.17 -22.45
CA GLN A 227 4.28 -2.31 -23.55
C GLN A 227 5.67 -2.70 -23.07
N ALA A 228 6.13 -2.11 -21.96
CA ALA A 228 7.47 -2.32 -21.43
C ALA A 228 7.62 -3.66 -20.69
N PHE A 229 6.57 -4.15 -20.05
CA PHE A 229 6.63 -5.29 -19.13
C PHE A 229 5.62 -6.39 -19.47
N ASP A 230 5.87 -7.59 -18.95
CA ASP A 230 4.90 -8.67 -18.97
C ASP A 230 3.70 -8.35 -18.05
N LYS A 231 2.65 -9.16 -18.12
CA LYS A 231 1.43 -8.99 -17.32
C LYS A 231 1.70 -8.94 -15.81
N LYS A 232 2.74 -9.63 -15.34
CA LYS A 232 3.14 -9.58 -13.93
C LYS A 232 3.91 -8.30 -13.60
N GLY A 233 4.53 -7.65 -14.58
CA GLY A 233 5.43 -6.52 -14.37
C GLY A 233 6.81 -6.94 -13.86
N LEU A 234 7.19 -8.20 -14.08
CA LEU A 234 8.46 -8.77 -13.61
C LEU A 234 9.49 -8.89 -14.72
N TYR A 235 9.06 -9.25 -15.91
CA TYR A 235 9.93 -9.41 -17.07
C TYR A 235 9.77 -8.24 -18.03
N LEU A 236 10.91 -7.78 -18.55
CA LEU A 236 10.97 -6.73 -19.53
C LEU A 236 10.61 -7.30 -20.92
N ARG A 237 9.67 -6.67 -21.62
CA ARG A 237 9.29 -6.99 -23.00
C ARG A 237 9.94 -6.06 -23.99
N LYS A 238 9.94 -4.76 -23.69
CA LYS A 238 10.48 -3.72 -24.55
C LYS A 238 11.29 -2.73 -23.72
N ARG A 239 12.45 -2.33 -24.22
CA ARG A 239 13.31 -1.28 -23.66
C ARG A 239 13.00 0.06 -24.31
N ASN A 240 13.49 1.14 -23.72
CA ASN A 240 13.34 2.49 -24.22
C ASN A 240 11.87 2.88 -24.48
N THR A 241 10.98 2.37 -23.63
CA THR A 241 9.56 2.72 -23.64
C THR A 241 9.34 3.93 -22.74
N THR A 242 8.56 4.89 -23.21
CA THR A 242 8.07 5.97 -22.34
C THR A 242 7.00 5.42 -21.41
N LEU A 243 7.22 5.57 -20.12
CA LEU A 243 6.30 5.19 -19.06
C LEU A 243 5.78 6.47 -18.43
N SER A 244 4.48 6.60 -18.28
CA SER A 244 3.91 7.79 -17.66
C SER A 244 3.10 7.44 -16.40
N LEU A 245 3.22 8.31 -15.39
CA LEU A 245 2.36 8.36 -14.20
C LEU A 245 1.82 9.79 -14.10
N THR A 246 0.50 9.94 -14.23
CA THR A 246 -0.16 11.25 -14.11
C THR A 246 -1.05 11.25 -12.87
N PHE A 247 -0.69 12.07 -11.88
CA PHE A 247 -1.50 12.30 -10.69
C PHE A 247 -2.47 13.44 -10.98
N LYS A 248 -3.76 13.16 -10.88
CA LYS A 248 -4.79 14.18 -11.09
C LYS A 248 -5.14 14.89 -9.77
N LYS A 249 -5.83 16.00 -9.89
CA LYS A 249 -6.39 16.73 -8.73
C LYS A 249 -7.22 15.76 -7.87
N PRO A 250 -7.16 15.87 -6.54
CA PRO A 250 -8.07 15.12 -5.67
C PRO A 250 -9.53 15.32 -6.08
N LEU A 251 -10.29 14.23 -6.03
CA LEU A 251 -11.73 14.28 -6.34
C LEU A 251 -12.48 14.97 -5.19
N GLU A 252 -13.38 15.86 -5.53
CA GLU A 252 -14.36 16.39 -4.59
C GLU A 252 -15.40 15.30 -4.31
N LEU A 253 -15.54 14.94 -3.04
CA LEU A 253 -16.50 13.92 -2.61
C LEU A 253 -17.80 14.60 -2.16
N HIS A 254 -18.92 14.10 -2.66
CA HIS A 254 -20.25 14.54 -2.25
C HIS A 254 -20.86 13.46 -1.35
N PRO A 255 -21.23 13.78 -0.10
CA PRO A 255 -21.74 12.79 0.87
C PRO A 255 -22.98 12.02 0.36
N ASP A 256 -23.87 12.71 -0.34
CA ASP A 256 -25.14 12.16 -0.85
C ASP A 256 -25.02 11.46 -2.22
N GLU A 257 -23.83 11.48 -2.83
CA GLU A 257 -23.61 10.86 -4.14
C GLU A 257 -23.81 9.35 -4.07
N ASP A 258 -24.54 8.79 -5.03
CA ASP A 258 -24.70 7.33 -5.12
C ASP A 258 -23.34 6.63 -5.38
N ALA A 259 -23.20 5.42 -4.85
CA ALA A 259 -21.96 4.64 -4.99
C ALA A 259 -21.64 4.30 -6.46
N GLN A 260 -22.64 4.16 -7.32
CA GLN A 260 -22.41 3.93 -8.75
C GLN A 260 -21.95 5.21 -9.43
N ALA A 261 -22.58 6.35 -9.15
CA ALA A 261 -22.17 7.64 -9.70
C ALA A 261 -20.74 8.00 -9.30
N LEU A 262 -20.38 7.81 -8.03
CA LEU A 262 -18.99 7.97 -7.56
C LEU A 262 -18.04 7.03 -8.30
N LEU A 263 -18.39 5.77 -8.49
CA LEU A 263 -17.58 4.81 -9.23
C LEU A 263 -17.37 5.26 -10.68
N ASP A 264 -18.42 5.73 -11.35
CA ASP A 264 -18.35 6.18 -12.74
C ASP A 264 -17.44 7.41 -12.88
N ARG A 265 -17.48 8.34 -11.94
CA ARG A 265 -16.54 9.47 -11.86
C ARG A 265 -15.10 9.01 -11.63
N ILE A 266 -14.89 8.03 -10.76
CA ILE A 266 -13.56 7.44 -10.54
C ILE A 266 -13.05 6.80 -11.83
N MET A 267 -13.89 6.01 -12.52
CA MET A 267 -13.52 5.34 -13.77
C MET A 267 -13.20 6.35 -14.88
N ASP A 268 -13.90 7.46 -14.92
CA ASP A 268 -13.62 8.56 -15.85
C ASP A 268 -12.31 9.27 -15.48
N ALA A 269 -12.12 9.58 -14.22
CA ALA A 269 -10.90 10.24 -13.74
C ALA A 269 -9.63 9.43 -14.01
N ILE A 270 -9.69 8.08 -13.96
CA ILE A 270 -8.56 7.18 -14.30
C ILE A 270 -8.55 6.76 -15.77
N GLU A 271 -9.33 7.42 -16.64
CA GLU A 271 -9.40 7.18 -18.09
C GLU A 271 -9.77 5.74 -18.47
N GLN A 272 -10.67 5.14 -17.72
CA GLN A 272 -11.18 3.78 -17.96
C GLN A 272 -12.70 3.73 -18.20
N SER A 273 -13.34 4.88 -18.34
CA SER A 273 -14.74 4.97 -18.76
C SER A 273 -14.92 4.64 -20.26
N PRO A 274 -16.11 4.32 -20.71
CA PRO A 274 -16.38 4.09 -22.14
C PRO A 274 -15.97 5.24 -23.06
N ALA A 275 -16.00 6.49 -22.55
CA ALA A 275 -15.61 7.68 -23.31
C ALA A 275 -14.13 7.69 -23.71
N HIS A 276 -13.27 7.02 -22.96
CA HIS A 276 -11.83 6.94 -23.21
C HIS A 276 -11.41 5.75 -24.08
N ARG A 277 -12.37 4.90 -24.51
CA ARG A 277 -12.03 3.78 -25.39
C ARG A 277 -11.55 4.28 -26.74
N PRO A 278 -10.41 3.78 -27.25
CA PRO A 278 -9.99 4.06 -28.63
C PRO A 278 -11.06 3.63 -29.62
N LYS A 279 -11.37 4.48 -30.60
CA LYS A 279 -12.41 4.22 -31.62
C LYS A 279 -12.23 2.88 -32.34
N ASN A 280 -11.00 2.41 -32.48
CA ASN A 280 -10.67 1.12 -33.13
C ASN A 280 -10.99 -0.13 -32.26
N GLN A 281 -11.43 0.03 -31.00
CA GLN A 281 -11.83 -1.07 -30.09
C GLN A 281 -13.34 -1.11 -29.81
N ILE A 282 -14.13 -0.30 -30.52
CA ILE A 282 -15.60 -0.28 -30.36
C ILE A 282 -16.28 -1.35 -31.24
N ALA A 283 -15.52 -2.06 -32.08
CA ALA A 283 -16.02 -3.00 -33.10
C ALA A 283 -15.82 -4.49 -32.75
N GLU A 284 -15.77 -4.86 -31.43
CA GLU A 284 -15.83 -6.27 -31.00
C GLU A 284 -16.90 -6.49 -29.93
#